data_57ce922b6a18e66252fb62e5236c447c
#
_entry.id   57ce922b6a18e66252fb62e5236c447c
#
_cell.length_a   1.000
_cell.length_b   1.000
_cell.length_c   1.000
_cell.angle_alpha   90.00
_cell.angle_beta   90.00
_cell.angle_gamma   90.00
#
_symmetry.space_group_name_H-M   'P 1'
#
loop_
_entity.id
_entity.type
_entity.pdbx_description
1 polymer ?
#
loop_
_entity_poly.entity_id
_entity_poly.type
_entity_poly.pdbx_seq_one_letter_code
_entity_poly.pdbx_strand_id
1 'polypeptide(L)'
;MIKRKLERYLQVLNNIDDPQDKFVWIMDFGKNSRPMSDSLQVREFEVPGCQSQTWLVPHFVEDKIYFTADSVALISKGMVCLIADVYSGSSAQDIREFDQKEFDKMNLNTLLTPGRNNGVHSMLKKVKFYAKKEDNKVAV
;
A
#
# COMPACT_ATOMS: atom_id res chain seq x y z
N MET A 1 9.11 4.05 -12.52
CA MET A 1 7.67 4.24 -12.24
C MET A 1 7.36 4.14 -10.77
N ILE A 2 7.65 3.01 -10.16
CA ILE A 2 7.41 2.82 -8.71
C ILE A 2 8.20 3.84 -7.90
N LYS A 3 9.49 3.93 -8.15
CA LYS A 3 10.39 4.83 -7.42
C LYS A 3 9.96 6.29 -7.58
N ARG A 4 9.57 6.70 -8.77
CA ARG A 4 9.14 8.08 -9.03
C ARG A 4 7.87 8.44 -8.28
N LYS A 5 6.91 7.53 -8.25
CA LYS A 5 5.66 7.75 -7.50
C LYS A 5 5.94 7.84 -6.00
N LEU A 6 6.77 6.94 -5.49
CA LEU A 6 7.14 6.97 -4.07
C LEU A 6 7.86 8.26 -3.72
N GLU A 7 8.80 8.71 -4.57
CA GLU A 7 9.54 9.93 -4.34
C GLU A 7 8.62 11.16 -4.25
N ARG A 8 7.55 11.19 -5.04
CA ARG A 8 6.57 12.28 -4.95
C ARG A 8 5.91 12.34 -3.58
N TYR A 9 5.52 11.18 -3.06
CA TYR A 9 4.91 11.12 -1.73
C TYR A 9 5.93 11.44 -0.63
N LEU A 10 7.16 10.98 -0.80
CA LEU A 10 8.23 11.30 0.15
C LEU A 10 8.49 12.81 0.21
N GLN A 11 8.48 13.49 -0.95
CA GLN A 11 8.64 14.94 -1.01
C GLN A 11 7.54 15.64 -0.21
N VAL A 12 6.30 15.24 -0.40
CA VAL A 12 5.17 15.84 0.33
C VAL A 12 5.32 15.61 1.82
N LEU A 13 5.51 14.35 2.22
CA LEU A 13 5.55 13.98 3.64
C LEU A 13 6.75 14.59 4.36
N ASN A 14 7.91 14.62 3.73
CA ASN A 14 9.13 15.14 4.36
C ASN A 14 9.15 16.67 4.43
N ASN A 15 8.27 17.34 3.69
CA ASN A 15 8.10 18.79 3.79
C ASN A 15 7.09 19.20 4.87
N ILE A 16 6.40 18.24 5.46
CA ILE A 16 5.50 18.50 6.59
C ILE A 16 6.31 18.32 7.85
N ASP A 17 6.47 19.40 8.63
CA ASP A 17 7.32 19.37 9.82
C ASP A 17 6.62 18.75 11.03
N ASP A 18 5.35 19.04 11.23
CA ASP A 18 4.59 18.54 12.38
C ASP A 18 4.16 17.09 12.16
N PRO A 19 4.53 16.15 13.05
CA PRO A 19 4.11 14.76 12.93
C PRO A 19 2.59 14.58 12.88
N GLN A 20 1.84 15.41 13.59
CA GLN A 20 0.38 15.33 13.57
C GLN A 20 -0.17 15.70 12.19
N ASP A 21 0.43 16.69 11.55
CA ASP A 21 0.03 17.10 10.21
C ASP A 21 0.32 16.02 9.18
N LYS A 22 1.42 15.28 9.34
CA LYS A 22 1.70 14.10 8.51
C LYS A 22 0.62 13.05 8.68
N PHE A 23 0.23 12.79 9.92
CA PHE A 23 -0.81 11.81 10.25
C PHE A 23 -2.14 12.19 9.59
N VAL A 24 -2.52 13.47 9.70
CA VAL A 24 -3.73 13.99 9.07
C VAL A 24 -3.66 13.86 7.54
N TRP A 25 -2.52 14.16 6.95
CA TRP A 25 -2.34 14.04 5.51
C TRP A 25 -2.58 12.61 5.03
N ILE A 26 -2.03 11.63 5.77
CA ILE A 26 -2.23 10.21 5.43
C ILE A 26 -3.69 9.81 5.55
N MET A 27 -4.36 10.22 6.64
CA MET A 27 -5.77 9.94 6.83
C MET A 27 -6.63 10.55 5.71
N ASP A 28 -6.33 11.79 5.32
CA ASP A 28 -7.05 12.46 4.24
C ASP A 28 -6.84 11.77 2.90
N PHE A 29 -5.63 11.26 2.68
CA PHE A 29 -5.34 10.49 1.46
C PHE A 29 -6.28 9.28 1.37
N GLY A 30 -6.44 8.54 2.46
CA GLY A 30 -7.36 7.41 2.51
C GLY A 30 -8.81 7.84 2.35
N LYS A 31 -9.19 8.90 3.02
CA LYS A 31 -10.56 9.43 2.99
C LYS A 31 -10.96 9.86 1.57
N ASN A 32 -10.02 10.41 0.81
CA ASN A 32 -10.26 10.88 -0.56
C ASN A 32 -10.10 9.78 -1.61
N SER A 33 -9.68 8.58 -1.21
CA SER A 33 -9.55 7.45 -2.12
C SER A 33 -10.92 6.83 -2.38
N ARG A 34 -11.05 6.16 -3.54
CA ARG A 34 -12.30 5.52 -3.92
C ARG A 34 -12.73 4.48 -2.89
N PRO A 35 -14.03 4.47 -2.51
CA PRO A 35 -14.51 3.38 -1.67
C PRO A 35 -14.44 2.06 -2.43
N MET A 36 -14.14 0.99 -1.69
CA MET A 36 -14.09 -0.35 -2.25
C MET A 36 -15.49 -0.98 -2.22
N SER A 37 -15.84 -1.69 -3.30
CA SER A 37 -17.08 -2.46 -3.34
C SER A 37 -17.08 -3.53 -2.24
N ASP A 38 -18.23 -3.73 -1.60
CA ASP A 38 -18.38 -4.76 -0.57
C ASP A 38 -18.02 -6.16 -1.08
N SER A 39 -18.22 -6.41 -2.38
CA SER A 39 -17.89 -7.70 -2.98
C SER A 39 -16.40 -8.01 -2.96
N LEU A 40 -15.55 -6.99 -2.82
CA LEU A 40 -14.10 -7.15 -2.73
C LEU A 40 -13.60 -7.13 -1.28
N GLN A 41 -14.43 -6.75 -0.33
CA GLN A 41 -14.08 -6.74 1.09
C GLN A 41 -14.27 -8.13 1.67
N VAL A 42 -13.52 -9.08 1.15
CA VAL A 42 -13.62 -10.49 1.53
C VAL A 42 -12.29 -10.98 2.06
N ARG A 43 -12.34 -12.12 2.76
CA ARG A 43 -11.19 -12.67 3.47
C ARG A 43 -9.98 -12.93 2.56
N GLU A 44 -10.26 -13.34 1.31
CA GLU A 44 -9.21 -13.63 0.33
C GLU A 44 -8.28 -12.42 0.13
N PHE A 45 -8.81 -11.21 0.19
CA PHE A 45 -8.06 -9.99 -0.06
C PHE A 45 -7.62 -9.26 1.21
N GLU A 46 -7.89 -9.83 2.38
CA GLU A 46 -7.44 -9.22 3.63
C GLU A 46 -5.93 -9.25 3.75
N VAL A 47 -5.38 -8.17 4.30
CA VAL A 47 -3.96 -8.08 4.62
C VAL A 47 -3.79 -8.65 6.04
N PRO A 48 -3.12 -9.78 6.21
CA PRO A 48 -2.95 -10.36 7.54
C PRO A 48 -1.99 -9.52 8.38
N GLY A 49 -2.20 -9.53 9.69
CA GLY A 49 -1.31 -8.82 10.62
C GLY A 49 -1.59 -7.35 10.80
N CYS A 50 -2.64 -6.83 10.18
CA CYS A 50 -3.08 -5.45 10.43
C CYS A 50 -3.98 -5.40 11.66
N GLN A 51 -3.80 -4.35 12.49
CA GLN A 51 -4.67 -4.12 13.66
C GLN A 51 -6.12 -3.90 13.25
N SER A 52 -6.31 -3.18 12.15
CA SER A 52 -7.62 -2.89 11.59
C SER A 52 -7.81 -3.69 10.32
N GLN A 53 -9.02 -4.16 10.09
CA GLN A 53 -9.33 -4.93 8.89
C GLN A 53 -8.98 -4.11 7.64
N THR A 54 -8.16 -4.68 6.78
CA THR A 54 -7.58 -4.00 5.62
C THR A 54 -7.60 -4.96 4.44
N TRP A 55 -7.94 -4.44 3.25
CA TRP A 55 -8.00 -5.22 2.03
C TRP A 55 -7.10 -4.63 0.95
N LEU A 56 -6.50 -5.50 0.17
CA LEU A 56 -5.67 -5.13 -0.98
C LEU A 56 -6.00 -6.08 -2.12
N VAL A 57 -6.53 -5.54 -3.21
CA VAL A 57 -7.04 -6.34 -4.33
C VAL A 57 -6.21 -6.07 -5.58
N PRO A 58 -5.61 -7.13 -6.18
CA PRO A 58 -4.89 -6.98 -7.44
C PRO A 58 -5.83 -7.10 -8.64
N HIS A 59 -5.58 -6.30 -9.65
CA HIS A 59 -6.28 -6.35 -10.92
C HIS A 59 -5.24 -6.53 -12.02
N PHE A 60 -5.24 -7.70 -12.64
CA PHE A 60 -4.26 -8.05 -13.66
C PHE A 60 -4.77 -7.62 -15.03
N VAL A 61 -4.07 -6.68 -15.65
CA VAL A 61 -4.41 -6.15 -16.97
C VAL A 61 -3.18 -6.24 -17.85
N GLU A 62 -3.20 -7.20 -18.77
CA GLU A 62 -2.06 -7.52 -19.65
C GLU A 62 -0.83 -7.87 -18.79
N ASP A 63 0.27 -7.13 -18.92
CA ASP A 63 1.49 -7.39 -18.17
C ASP A 63 1.61 -6.51 -16.92
N LYS A 64 0.54 -5.84 -16.53
CA LYS A 64 0.55 -4.88 -15.41
C LYS A 64 -0.41 -5.29 -14.32
N ILE A 65 -0.11 -4.86 -13.10
CA ILE A 65 -0.96 -5.10 -11.94
C ILE A 65 -1.40 -3.74 -11.39
N TYR A 66 -2.70 -3.59 -11.25
CA TYR A 66 -3.31 -2.43 -10.59
C TYR A 66 -3.87 -2.89 -9.25
N PHE A 67 -3.87 -2.00 -8.27
CA PHE A 67 -4.34 -2.35 -6.94
C PHE A 67 -5.45 -1.41 -6.49
N THR A 68 -6.48 -1.98 -5.87
CA THR A 68 -7.43 -1.20 -5.07
C THR A 68 -7.30 -1.64 -3.63
N ALA A 69 -7.60 -0.72 -2.71
CA ALA A 69 -7.38 -0.98 -1.29
C ALA A 69 -8.39 -0.23 -0.44
N ASP A 70 -8.63 -0.76 0.76
CA ASP A 70 -9.51 -0.11 1.74
C ASP A 70 -9.17 -0.63 3.13
N SER A 71 -9.65 0.07 4.15
CA SER A 71 -9.52 -0.35 5.54
C SER A 71 -10.65 0.29 6.36
N VAL A 72 -10.98 -0.35 7.49
CA VAL A 72 -11.98 0.18 8.42
C VAL A 72 -11.42 1.32 9.28
N ALA A 73 -10.10 1.50 9.33
CA ALA A 73 -9.46 2.59 10.06
C ALA A 73 -8.82 3.58 9.10
N LEU A 74 -9.00 4.89 9.33
CA LEU A 74 -8.55 5.92 8.41
C LEU A 74 -7.05 5.93 8.18
N ILE A 75 -6.24 5.73 9.22
CA ILE A 75 -4.78 5.74 9.06
C ILE A 75 -4.31 4.53 8.25
N SER A 76 -4.88 3.36 8.51
CA SER A 76 -4.57 2.16 7.76
C SER A 76 -5.04 2.28 6.32
N LYS A 77 -6.21 2.89 6.10
CA LYS A 77 -6.73 3.15 4.76
C LYS A 77 -5.78 4.07 3.99
N GLY A 78 -5.31 5.14 4.63
CA GLY A 78 -4.35 6.05 4.01
C GLY A 78 -3.09 5.33 3.58
N MET A 79 -2.54 4.52 4.46
CA MET A 79 -1.30 3.78 4.17
C MET A 79 -1.49 2.76 3.06
N VAL A 80 -2.54 1.93 3.13
CA VAL A 80 -2.75 0.89 2.12
C VAL A 80 -3.09 1.49 0.76
N CYS A 81 -3.85 2.58 0.74
CA CYS A 81 -4.19 3.27 -0.51
C CYS A 81 -2.96 3.92 -1.15
N LEU A 82 -2.08 4.50 -0.34
CA LEU A 82 -0.84 5.08 -0.83
C LEU A 82 0.06 3.99 -1.44
N ILE A 83 0.22 2.89 -0.75
CA ILE A 83 1.01 1.75 -1.22
C ILE A 83 0.41 1.20 -2.52
N ALA A 84 -0.90 1.06 -2.56
CA ALA A 84 -1.60 0.60 -3.76
C ALA A 84 -1.33 1.52 -4.95
N ASP A 85 -1.37 2.83 -4.74
CA ASP A 85 -1.11 3.79 -5.80
C ASP A 85 0.32 3.72 -6.30
N VAL A 86 1.28 3.60 -5.39
CA VAL A 86 2.71 3.53 -5.75
C VAL A 86 2.98 2.34 -6.67
N TYR A 87 2.41 1.20 -6.38
CA TYR A 87 2.67 -0.03 -7.14
C TYR A 87 1.76 -0.21 -8.35
N SER A 88 0.60 0.47 -8.41
CA SER A 88 -0.36 0.29 -9.50
C SER A 88 0.24 0.64 -10.86
N GLY A 89 -0.07 -0.19 -11.85
CA GLY A 89 0.39 0.02 -13.22
C GLY A 89 1.78 -0.49 -13.49
N SER A 90 2.36 -1.25 -12.56
CA SER A 90 3.70 -1.82 -12.71
C SER A 90 3.61 -3.30 -13.08
N SER A 91 4.66 -3.80 -13.73
CA SER A 91 4.76 -5.24 -14.02
C SER A 91 5.08 -6.01 -12.75
N ALA A 92 4.75 -7.30 -12.74
CA ALA A 92 5.09 -8.18 -11.63
C ALA A 92 6.60 -8.18 -11.38
N GLN A 93 7.40 -8.17 -12.44
CA GLN A 93 8.85 -8.15 -12.33
C GLN A 93 9.33 -6.87 -11.63
N ASP A 94 8.83 -5.71 -12.05
CA ASP A 94 9.24 -4.44 -11.43
C ASP A 94 8.88 -4.40 -9.96
N ILE A 95 7.70 -4.93 -9.60
CA ILE A 95 7.27 -4.99 -8.20
C ILE A 95 8.21 -5.90 -7.41
N ARG A 96 8.53 -7.08 -7.93
CA ARG A 96 9.43 -8.02 -7.24
C ARG A 96 10.83 -7.44 -7.03
N GLU A 97 11.32 -6.69 -8.01
CA GLU A 97 12.67 -6.13 -7.97
C GLU A 97 12.77 -4.86 -7.12
N PHE A 98 11.66 -4.18 -6.86
CA PHE A 98 11.68 -2.96 -6.08
C PHE A 98 12.00 -3.25 -4.61
N ASP A 99 12.96 -2.51 -4.06
CA ASP A 99 13.34 -2.64 -2.65
C ASP A 99 12.31 -1.92 -1.77
N GLN A 100 11.48 -2.69 -1.07
CA GLN A 100 10.43 -2.13 -0.22
C GLN A 100 10.97 -1.31 0.95
N LYS A 101 12.27 -1.45 1.27
CA LYS A 101 12.91 -0.61 2.30
C LYS A 101 12.88 0.87 1.95
N GLU A 102 12.71 1.19 0.67
CA GLU A 102 12.56 2.58 0.26
C GLU A 102 11.37 3.27 0.96
N PHE A 103 10.35 2.50 1.36
CA PHE A 103 9.22 3.05 2.12
C PHE A 103 9.62 3.52 3.53
N ASP A 104 10.75 3.03 4.08
CA ASP A 104 11.23 3.47 5.38
C ASP A 104 11.58 4.97 5.37
N LYS A 105 11.85 5.53 4.21
CA LYS A 105 12.15 6.97 4.05
C LYS A 105 10.97 7.86 4.37
N MET A 106 9.77 7.29 4.51
CA MET A 106 8.58 8.04 4.95
C MET A 106 8.68 8.48 6.41
N ASN A 107 9.58 7.86 7.18
CA ASN A 107 9.85 8.23 8.58
C ASN A 107 8.61 8.18 9.47
N LEU A 108 7.81 7.12 9.33
CA LEU A 108 6.57 6.96 10.08
C LEU A 108 6.72 6.16 11.37
N ASN A 109 7.93 5.65 11.66
CA ASN A 109 8.15 4.76 12.80
C ASN A 109 7.79 5.39 14.14
N THR A 110 8.04 6.70 14.29
CA THR A 110 7.70 7.41 15.52
C THR A 110 6.25 7.90 15.54
N LEU A 111 5.60 7.89 14.38
CA LEU A 111 4.24 8.39 14.21
C LEU A 111 3.21 7.29 14.42
N LEU A 112 3.52 6.08 13.97
CA LEU A 112 2.61 4.95 14.05
C LEU A 112 2.91 4.08 15.27
N THR A 113 1.86 3.46 15.82
CA THR A 113 2.03 2.44 16.86
C THR A 113 2.79 1.23 16.29
N PRO A 114 3.42 0.40 17.14
CA PRO A 114 4.07 -0.83 16.65
C PRO A 114 3.15 -1.72 15.85
N GLY A 115 1.89 -1.86 16.27
CA GLY A 115 0.91 -2.65 15.53
C GLY A 115 0.63 -2.10 14.13
N ARG A 116 0.56 -0.78 13.98
CA ARG A 116 0.34 -0.16 12.69
C ARG A 116 1.58 -0.24 11.79
N ASN A 117 2.76 -0.13 12.36
CA ASN A 117 4.01 -0.36 11.62
C ASN A 117 4.07 -1.78 11.09
N ASN A 118 3.66 -2.77 11.88
CA ASN A 118 3.58 -4.16 11.46
C ASN A 118 2.57 -4.32 10.32
N GLY A 119 1.45 -3.59 10.38
CA GLY A 119 0.46 -3.57 9.31
C GLY A 119 1.03 -3.08 8.00
N VAL A 120 1.83 -2.01 8.03
CA VAL A 120 2.48 -1.48 6.84
C VAL A 120 3.40 -2.52 6.21
N HIS A 121 4.21 -3.20 7.03
CA HIS A 121 5.06 -4.29 6.55
C HIS A 121 4.24 -5.41 5.91
N SER A 122 3.10 -5.75 6.50
CA SER A 122 2.19 -6.76 5.96
C SER A 122 1.58 -6.34 4.63
N MET A 123 1.24 -5.06 4.48
CA MET A 123 0.73 -4.51 3.22
C MET A 123 1.77 -4.66 2.10
N LEU A 124 3.01 -4.26 2.38
CA LEU A 124 4.10 -4.37 1.41
C LEU A 124 4.37 -5.83 1.04
N LYS A 125 4.31 -6.71 2.02
CA LYS A 125 4.48 -8.15 1.80
C LYS A 125 3.38 -8.72 0.92
N LYS A 126 2.14 -8.25 1.10
CA LYS A 126 1.01 -8.71 0.31
C LYS A 126 1.15 -8.31 -1.15
N VAL A 127 1.64 -7.11 -1.43
CA VAL A 127 1.93 -6.68 -2.80
C VAL A 127 2.92 -7.64 -3.47
N LYS A 128 4.01 -7.96 -2.77
CA LYS A 128 5.02 -8.89 -3.28
C LYS A 128 4.44 -10.29 -3.51
N PHE A 129 3.55 -10.72 -2.63
CA PHE A 129 2.87 -12.01 -2.77
C PHE A 129 2.08 -12.08 -4.08
N TYR A 130 1.32 -11.03 -4.39
CA TYR A 130 0.56 -10.98 -5.63
C TYR A 130 1.46 -10.96 -6.87
N ALA A 131 2.59 -10.26 -6.80
CA ALA A 131 3.55 -10.23 -7.90
C ALA A 131 4.15 -11.60 -8.16
N LYS A 132 4.46 -12.37 -7.11
CA LYS A 132 4.95 -13.74 -7.22
C LYS A 132 3.90 -14.68 -7.78
N LYS A 133 2.64 -14.52 -7.35
CA LYS A 133 1.52 -15.34 -7.81
C LYS A 133 1.31 -15.17 -9.30
N GLU A 134 1.42 -13.94 -9.82
CA GLU A 134 1.31 -13.67 -11.25
C GLU A 134 2.43 -14.36 -12.02
N ASP A 135 3.64 -14.32 -11.49
CA ASP A 135 4.80 -14.97 -12.08
C ASP A 135 4.60 -16.49 -12.18
N ASN A 136 4.07 -17.09 -11.12
CA ASN A 136 3.77 -18.52 -11.10
C ASN A 136 2.69 -18.89 -12.12
N LYS A 137 1.73 -18.00 -12.35
CA LYS A 137 0.69 -18.17 -13.36
C LYS A 137 1.28 -18.19 -14.76
N VAL A 138 2.24 -17.31 -15.01
CA VAL A 138 2.89 -17.21 -16.34
C VAL A 138 3.80 -18.41 -16.58
N ALA A 139 4.39 -18.96 -15.55
CA ALA A 139 5.30 -20.10 -15.64
C ALA A 139 4.58 -21.42 -15.95
N VAL A 140 3.28 -21.46 -15.83
CA VAL A 140 2.47 -22.64 -16.16
C VAL A 140 2.08 -22.63 -17.63
#